data_f6ed444d58911afb0ad15df1ef776836
#
_entry.id   f6ed444d58911afb0ad15df1ef776836
#
_cell.length_a   1.000
_cell.length_b   1.000
_cell.length_c   1.000
_cell.angle_alpha   90.00
_cell.angle_beta   90.00
_cell.angle_gamma   90.00
#
_symmetry.space_group_name_H-M   'P 1'
#
loop_
_entity.id
_entity.type
_entity.pdbx_description
1 polymer ?
#
loop_
_entity_poly.entity_id
_entity_poly.type
_entity_poly.pdbx_seq_one_letter_code
_entity_poly.pdbx_strand_id
1 'polypeptide(L)'
;MKLSGLSHDELLTLCAWCHCVIPEDLECFGFGTRVRPTSKHLIADKQGKVLPLPLSSGREIITVVTMSNSAASRDGYDICFQTCSEACDEAAKSAVQIDFEPASS
;
A
#
# COMPACT_ATOMS: atom_id res chain seq x y z
N MET A 1 -12.57 -2.27 -13.29
CA MET A 1 -11.51 -1.33 -13.70
C MET A 1 -10.15 -1.96 -13.40
N LYS A 2 -9.26 -1.93 -14.38
CA LYS A 2 -7.93 -2.51 -14.17
C LYS A 2 -6.99 -1.43 -13.63
N LEU A 3 -6.46 -1.64 -12.43
CA LEU A 3 -5.55 -0.70 -11.79
C LEU A 3 -4.26 -0.49 -12.59
N SER A 4 -3.81 -1.53 -13.27
CA SER A 4 -2.57 -1.47 -14.06
C SER A 4 -2.63 -0.50 -15.25
N GLY A 5 -3.82 -0.08 -15.65
CA GLY A 5 -4.00 0.91 -16.72
C GLY A 5 -4.02 2.35 -16.23
N LEU A 6 -3.91 2.58 -14.93
CA LEU A 6 -3.96 3.91 -14.35
C LEU A 6 -2.58 4.51 -14.22
N SER A 7 -2.51 5.84 -14.33
CA SER A 7 -1.27 6.57 -14.11
C SER A 7 -0.91 6.60 -12.62
N HIS A 8 0.32 6.97 -12.33
CA HIS A 8 0.83 7.12 -10.98
C HIS A 8 -0.05 8.09 -10.16
N ASP A 9 -0.38 9.24 -10.75
CA ASP A 9 -1.19 10.26 -10.08
C ASP A 9 -2.62 9.77 -9.83
N GLU A 10 -3.17 9.01 -10.76
CA GLU A 10 -4.50 8.44 -10.60
C GLU A 10 -4.56 7.45 -9.44
N LEU A 11 -3.54 6.59 -9.33
CA LEU A 11 -3.47 5.62 -8.23
C LEU A 11 -3.37 6.31 -6.87
N LEU A 12 -2.68 7.46 -6.80
CA LEU A 12 -2.51 8.21 -5.56
C LEU A 12 -3.82 8.81 -5.03
N THR A 13 -4.84 8.95 -5.87
CA THR A 13 -6.12 9.50 -5.45
C THR A 13 -7.12 8.43 -4.99
N LEU A 14 -6.74 7.16 -5.09
CA LEU A 14 -7.64 6.05 -4.80
C LEU A 14 -7.37 5.43 -3.44
N CYS A 15 -8.44 4.90 -2.84
CA CYS A 15 -8.30 4.08 -1.63
C CYS A 15 -7.54 2.79 -1.98
N ALA A 16 -6.56 2.46 -1.17
CA ALA A 16 -5.75 1.25 -1.39
C ALA A 16 -6.60 -0.02 -1.40
N TRP A 17 -7.67 -0.04 -0.63
CA TRP A 17 -8.49 -1.24 -0.45
C TRP A 17 -9.70 -1.30 -1.37
N CYS A 18 -10.58 -0.29 -1.32
CA CYS A 18 -11.83 -0.32 -2.09
C CYS A 18 -11.71 0.31 -3.48
N HIS A 19 -10.60 0.99 -3.76
CA HIS A 19 -10.30 1.64 -5.04
C HIS A 19 -11.23 2.79 -5.41
N CYS A 20 -11.95 3.34 -4.44
CA CYS A 20 -12.76 4.53 -4.66
C CYS A 20 -11.90 5.78 -4.60
N VAL A 21 -12.31 6.83 -5.31
CA VAL A 21 -11.61 8.11 -5.25
C VAL A 21 -11.78 8.71 -3.86
N ILE A 22 -10.67 9.15 -3.27
CA ILE A 22 -10.67 9.83 -1.97
C ILE A 22 -10.72 11.34 -2.25
N PRO A 23 -11.79 12.04 -1.83
CA PRO A 23 -11.87 13.50 -2.00
C PRO A 23 -10.76 14.21 -1.24
N GLU A 24 -10.21 15.27 -1.82
CA GLU A 24 -9.11 16.03 -1.22
C GLU A 24 -9.50 16.72 0.09
N ASP A 25 -10.77 17.04 0.26
CA ASP A 25 -11.28 17.72 1.44
C ASP A 25 -11.64 16.78 2.58
N LEU A 26 -11.54 15.47 2.37
CA LEU A 26 -11.77 14.49 3.41
C LEU A 26 -10.47 14.04 4.04
N GLU A 27 -10.52 13.81 5.35
CA GLU A 27 -9.42 13.21 6.08
C GLU A 27 -9.26 11.77 5.60
N CYS A 28 -8.05 11.40 5.16
CA CYS A 28 -7.79 10.03 4.75
C CYS A 28 -7.06 9.29 5.86
N PHE A 29 -7.28 8.00 5.92
CA PHE A 29 -6.58 7.11 6.82
C PHE A 29 -5.39 6.49 6.10
N GLY A 30 -4.42 6.02 6.82
CA GLY A 30 -3.27 5.40 6.20
C GLY A 30 -2.42 4.67 7.22
N PHE A 31 -1.60 3.77 6.71
CA PHE A 31 -0.65 3.03 7.54
C PHE A 31 0.55 2.59 6.71
N GLY A 32 1.64 2.28 7.40
CA GLY A 32 2.83 1.71 6.78
C GLY A 32 3.13 0.34 7.37
N THR A 33 3.89 -0.46 6.64
CA THR A 33 4.31 -1.77 7.12
C THR A 33 5.65 -2.16 6.51
N ARG A 34 6.27 -3.19 7.09
CA ARG A 34 7.48 -3.82 6.57
C ARG A 34 7.10 -4.99 5.69
N VAL A 35 7.94 -5.25 4.70
CA VAL A 35 7.76 -6.38 3.80
C VAL A 35 8.72 -7.49 4.21
N ARG A 36 8.24 -8.74 4.20
CA ARG A 36 9.10 -9.90 4.48
C ARG A 36 10.31 -9.91 3.56
N PRO A 37 11.47 -10.36 4.03
CA PRO A 37 12.66 -10.47 3.17
C PRO A 37 12.40 -11.25 1.89
N THR A 38 11.58 -12.30 1.96
CA THR A 38 11.23 -13.12 0.79
C THR A 38 10.36 -12.40 -0.23
N SER A 39 9.70 -11.32 0.18
CA SER A 39 8.82 -10.53 -0.70
C SER A 39 9.44 -9.21 -1.13
N LYS A 40 10.63 -8.87 -0.65
CA LYS A 40 11.27 -7.59 -0.98
C LYS A 40 11.59 -7.43 -2.46
N HIS A 41 11.72 -8.53 -3.18
CA HIS A 41 11.93 -8.49 -4.63
C HIS A 41 10.77 -7.81 -5.37
N LEU A 42 9.57 -7.81 -4.79
CA LEU A 42 8.40 -7.16 -5.39
C LEU A 42 8.53 -5.64 -5.45
N ILE A 43 9.35 -5.07 -4.56
CA ILE A 43 9.48 -3.62 -4.43
C ILE A 43 10.92 -3.13 -4.60
N ALA A 44 11.87 -4.02 -4.88
CA ALA A 44 13.31 -3.71 -4.83
C ALA A 44 13.70 -2.55 -5.74
N ASP A 45 13.08 -2.44 -6.91
CA ASP A 45 13.37 -1.38 -7.88
C ASP A 45 12.20 -0.41 -8.06
N LYS A 46 11.28 -0.36 -7.08
CA LYS A 46 10.05 0.43 -7.16
C LYS A 46 10.01 1.59 -6.18
N GLN A 47 11.13 1.98 -5.60
CA GLN A 47 11.17 3.06 -4.61
C GLN A 47 10.53 4.34 -5.15
N GLY A 48 9.66 4.95 -4.35
CA GLY A 48 8.95 6.17 -4.71
C GLY A 48 7.80 5.98 -5.68
N LYS A 49 7.49 4.75 -6.06
CA LYS A 49 6.42 4.45 -7.01
C LYS A 49 5.15 3.99 -6.31
N VAL A 50 4.02 4.22 -6.97
CA VAL A 50 2.72 3.70 -6.54
C VAL A 50 2.32 2.62 -7.53
N LEU A 51 1.94 1.45 -7.03
CA LEU A 51 1.58 0.31 -7.88
C LEU A 51 0.57 -0.59 -7.17
N PRO A 52 -0.29 -1.28 -7.95
CA PRO A 52 -1.13 -2.31 -7.37
C PRO A 52 -0.31 -3.58 -7.14
N LEU A 53 -0.43 -4.16 -5.95
CA LEU A 53 0.19 -5.43 -5.62
C LEU A 53 -0.90 -6.50 -5.45
N PRO A 54 -0.70 -7.69 -6.02
CA PRO A 54 -1.69 -8.76 -5.87
C PRO A 54 -1.62 -9.38 -4.48
N LEU A 55 -2.78 -9.64 -3.91
CA LEU A 55 -2.92 -10.36 -2.66
C LEU A 55 -3.24 -11.82 -2.95
N SER A 56 -2.99 -12.70 -1.97
CA SER A 56 -3.27 -14.12 -2.10
C SER A 56 -4.76 -14.41 -2.36
N SER A 57 -5.62 -13.49 -1.95
CA SER A 57 -7.07 -13.59 -2.19
C SER A 57 -7.48 -13.29 -3.63
N GLY A 58 -6.54 -12.83 -4.48
CA GLY A 58 -6.84 -12.40 -5.84
C GLY A 58 -7.16 -10.91 -5.96
N ARG A 59 -7.26 -10.21 -4.83
CA ARG A 59 -7.51 -8.77 -4.79
C ARG A 59 -6.19 -8.01 -4.97
N GLU A 60 -6.25 -6.84 -5.60
CA GLU A 60 -5.09 -5.96 -5.69
C GLU A 60 -5.21 -4.85 -4.65
N ILE A 61 -4.09 -4.48 -4.04
CA ILE A 61 -4.02 -3.36 -3.09
C ILE A 61 -3.06 -2.30 -3.63
N ILE A 62 -3.50 -1.05 -3.64
CA ILE A 62 -2.67 0.06 -4.13
C ILE A 62 -1.62 0.38 -3.08
N THR A 63 -0.36 0.29 -3.47
CA THR A 63 0.78 0.36 -2.57
C THR A 63 1.71 1.50 -2.95
N VAL A 64 2.13 2.29 -1.97
CA VAL A 64 3.18 3.29 -2.15
C VAL A 64 4.47 2.71 -1.59
N VAL A 65 5.49 2.58 -2.44
CA VAL A 65 6.79 2.08 -2.01
C VAL A 65 7.61 3.26 -1.48
N THR A 66 8.12 3.13 -0.26
CA THR A 66 8.87 4.21 0.38
C THR A 66 10.22 4.42 -0.30
N MET A 67 10.68 5.66 -0.32
CA MET A 67 12.03 5.99 -0.75
C MET A 67 12.98 5.78 0.42
N SER A 68 14.21 5.35 0.14
CA SER A 68 15.21 5.03 1.17
C SER A 68 15.56 6.22 2.08
N ASN A 69 15.34 7.44 1.60
CA ASN A 69 15.63 8.64 2.37
C ASN A 69 14.38 9.32 2.93
N SER A 70 13.22 8.66 2.85
CA SER A 70 11.96 9.22 3.36
C SER A 70 11.83 9.02 4.87
N ALA A 71 10.96 9.82 5.50
CA ALA A 71 10.66 9.67 6.92
C ALA A 71 10.06 8.29 7.22
N ALA A 72 9.18 7.81 6.33
CA ALA A 72 8.55 6.49 6.50
C ALA A 72 9.60 5.37 6.48
N SER A 73 10.59 5.47 5.61
CA SER A 73 11.68 4.48 5.55
C SER A 73 12.54 4.53 6.82
N ARG A 74 12.78 5.72 7.36
CA ARG A 74 13.52 5.88 8.62
C ARG A 74 12.78 5.26 9.79
N ASP A 75 11.45 5.27 9.75
CA ASP A 75 10.60 4.64 10.76
C ASP A 75 10.51 3.13 10.58
N GLY A 76 11.13 2.60 9.54
CA GLY A 76 11.20 1.17 9.29
C GLY A 76 10.11 0.63 8.37
N TYR A 77 9.37 1.49 7.70
CA TYR A 77 8.33 1.06 6.76
C TYR A 77 8.90 0.91 5.35
N ASP A 78 8.57 -0.19 4.71
CA ASP A 78 8.95 -0.46 3.32
C ASP A 78 7.86 0.00 2.35
N ILE A 79 6.59 -0.11 2.76
CA ILE A 79 5.43 0.26 1.95
C ILE A 79 4.40 0.98 2.81
N CYS A 80 3.61 1.83 2.16
CA CYS A 80 2.55 2.58 2.81
C CYS A 80 1.26 2.46 2.01
N PHE A 81 0.14 2.64 2.69
CA PHE A 81 -1.19 2.55 2.10
C PHE A 81 -2.04 3.73 2.54
N GLN A 82 -2.92 4.18 1.64
CA GLN A 82 -3.86 5.26 1.91
C GLN A 82 -5.28 4.73 1.72
N THR A 83 -6.14 4.91 2.71
CA THR A 83 -7.51 4.40 2.69
C THR A 83 -8.52 5.51 2.93
N CYS A 84 -9.76 5.27 2.51
CA CYS A 84 -10.83 6.27 2.58
C CYS A 84 -11.61 6.22 3.89
N SER A 85 -11.48 5.15 4.67
CA SER A 85 -12.23 4.97 5.91
C SER A 85 -11.50 4.04 6.85
N GLU A 86 -11.90 4.06 8.11
CA GLU A 86 -11.36 3.17 9.13
C GLU A 86 -11.61 1.70 8.77
N ALA A 87 -12.80 1.40 8.23
CA ALA A 87 -13.13 0.03 7.82
C ALA A 87 -12.19 -0.49 6.74
N CYS A 88 -11.89 0.34 5.72
CA CYS A 88 -10.93 -0.01 4.69
C CYS A 88 -9.52 -0.14 5.26
N ASP A 89 -9.16 0.73 6.19
CA ASP A 89 -7.85 0.71 6.83
C ASP A 89 -7.63 -0.60 7.58
N GLU A 90 -8.60 -1.03 8.38
CA GLU A 90 -8.52 -2.29 9.12
C GLU A 90 -8.50 -3.50 8.20
N ALA A 91 -9.32 -3.50 7.16
CA ALA A 91 -9.35 -4.59 6.18
C ALA A 91 -8.01 -4.71 5.45
N ALA A 92 -7.46 -3.59 5.03
CA ALA A 92 -6.16 -3.54 4.35
C ALA A 92 -5.04 -4.01 5.27
N LYS A 93 -5.04 -3.57 6.53
CA LYS A 93 -4.04 -4.00 7.52
C LYS A 93 -4.05 -5.52 7.71
N SER A 94 -5.24 -6.10 7.86
CA SER A 94 -5.37 -7.54 8.04
C SER A 94 -4.82 -8.32 6.85
N ALA A 95 -5.15 -7.89 5.63
CA ALA A 95 -4.68 -8.55 4.42
C ALA A 95 -3.17 -8.43 4.26
N VAL A 96 -2.62 -7.25 4.54
CA VAL A 96 -1.19 -6.98 4.42
C VAL A 96 -0.40 -7.78 5.45
N GLN A 97 -0.92 -7.93 6.65
CA GLN A 97 -0.28 -8.74 7.68
C GLN A 97 -0.12 -10.19 7.25
N ILE A 98 -1.14 -10.73 6.58
CA ILE A 98 -1.09 -12.10 6.08
C ILE A 98 -0.08 -12.25 4.94
N ASP A 99 -0.08 -11.30 4.00
CA ASP A 99 0.66 -11.46 2.74
C ASP A 99 2.07 -10.86 2.76
N PHE A 100 2.30 -9.80 3.51
CA PHE A 100 3.55 -9.03 3.41
C PHE A 100 4.33 -8.86 4.69
N GLU A 101 3.69 -8.77 5.85
CA GLU A 101 4.41 -8.54 7.09
C GLU A 101 5.26 -9.73 7.50
N PRO A 102 6.43 -9.48 8.11
CA PRO A 102 7.23 -10.56 8.67
C PRO A 102 6.44 -11.31 9.73
N ALA A 103 6.64 -12.61 9.79
CA ALA A 103 6.01 -13.41 10.83
C ALA A 103 6.45 -12.87 12.20
N SER A 104 5.47 -12.55 13.05
CA SER A 104 5.82 -12.15 14.41
C SER A 104 6.26 -13.41 15.17
N SER A 105 7.42 -13.31 15.69
CA SER A 105 7.98 -14.34 16.55
C SER A 105 7.46 -14.17 17.96
#